data_903378d86e06df4effd11d2adfa9ca00
#
_entry.id   903378d86e06df4effd11d2adfa9ca00
#
_cell.length_a   1.000
_cell.length_b   1.000
_cell.length_c   1.000
_cell.angle_alpha   90.00
_cell.angle_beta   90.00
_cell.angle_gamma   90.00
#
_symmetry.space_group_name_H-M   'P 1'
#
loop_
_entity.id
_entity.type
_entity.pdbx_description
1 polymer ?
#
loop_
_entity_poly.entity_id
_entity_poly.type
_entity_poly.pdbx_seq_one_letter_code
_entity_poly.pdbx_strand_id
1 'polypeptide(L)'
;EINADDIDKAAAIANMTVPYGIYIEDYRNLEEETWKIANIDLIDEELLKKDRTKGFIHIYIPEDENPSEAVSYLSERLKAENIPNKIDLSVCKNEDWENNWKEYFKPLKIGDKLLIRPLWIDDYDNSDNRAVLSIEPGLAFGTGGHNTTKLCLESLEKYVKKGSSVLDTGCGSGILSIASLLFGAEKAVGVDIDELAVKTARENGRVNGFSEPEYTVICGNLADKVTGKFDVVAANI
;
A
#
# COMPACT_ATOMS: atom_id res chain seq x y z
N GLU A 1 -5.62 -23.63 -10.05
CA GLU A 1 -5.27 -23.40 -11.45
C GLU A 1 -6.42 -23.88 -12.35
N ILE A 2 -6.82 -23.08 -13.31
CA ILE A 2 -7.92 -23.34 -14.25
C ILE A 2 -7.54 -22.79 -15.63
N ASN A 3 -8.34 -23.10 -16.66
CA ASN A 3 -8.22 -22.40 -17.94
C ASN A 3 -8.66 -20.95 -17.80
N ALA A 4 -7.97 -20.04 -18.46
CA ALA A 4 -8.28 -18.61 -18.40
C ALA A 4 -9.74 -18.30 -18.79
N ASP A 5 -10.31 -18.99 -19.78
CA ASP A 5 -11.69 -18.80 -20.24
C ASP A 5 -12.75 -19.14 -19.17
N ASP A 6 -12.39 -19.94 -18.17
CA ASP A 6 -13.30 -20.36 -17.10
C ASP A 6 -13.18 -19.53 -15.83
N ILE A 7 -12.28 -18.50 -15.79
CA ILE A 7 -11.98 -17.72 -14.59
C ILE A 7 -13.24 -17.10 -13.96
N ASP A 8 -14.09 -16.45 -14.77
CA ASP A 8 -15.26 -15.74 -14.25
C ASP A 8 -16.25 -16.68 -13.56
N LYS A 9 -16.47 -17.86 -14.15
CA LYS A 9 -17.34 -18.88 -13.56
C LYS A 9 -16.73 -19.48 -12.30
N ALA A 10 -15.45 -19.81 -12.36
CA ALA A 10 -14.75 -20.39 -11.21
C ALA A 10 -14.62 -19.40 -10.07
N ALA A 11 -14.42 -18.11 -10.36
CA ALA A 11 -14.40 -17.03 -9.35
C ALA A 11 -15.75 -16.88 -8.65
N ALA A 12 -16.85 -16.98 -9.39
CA ALA A 12 -18.18 -16.95 -8.79
C ALA A 12 -18.40 -18.13 -7.82
N ILE A 13 -17.95 -19.33 -8.19
CA ILE A 13 -18.01 -20.51 -7.31
C ILE A 13 -17.11 -20.32 -6.09
N ALA A 14 -15.90 -19.81 -6.27
CA ALA A 14 -14.95 -19.58 -5.20
C ALA A 14 -15.47 -18.54 -4.19
N ASN A 15 -16.09 -17.46 -4.66
CA ASN A 15 -16.73 -16.46 -3.80
C ASN A 15 -17.89 -17.02 -2.95
N MET A 16 -18.53 -18.09 -3.42
CA MET A 16 -19.56 -18.78 -2.62
C MET A 16 -18.96 -19.72 -1.56
N THR A 17 -17.68 -20.04 -1.68
CA THR A 17 -16.98 -20.97 -0.78
C THR A 17 -16.46 -20.26 0.46
N VAL A 18 -16.03 -18.99 0.33
CA VAL A 18 -15.44 -18.20 1.42
C VAL A 18 -16.05 -16.80 1.49
N PRO A 19 -16.38 -16.28 2.71
CA PRO A 19 -16.98 -14.96 2.89
C PRO A 19 -15.97 -13.81 2.81
N TYR A 20 -14.68 -14.08 2.82
CA TYR A 20 -13.60 -13.08 2.97
C TYR A 20 -13.08 -12.52 1.65
N GLY A 21 -13.64 -12.96 0.53
CA GLY A 21 -13.14 -12.62 -0.80
C GLY A 21 -12.06 -13.57 -1.31
N ILE A 22 -11.72 -13.39 -2.56
CA ILE A 22 -10.75 -14.20 -3.29
C ILE A 22 -9.75 -13.30 -4.00
N TYR A 23 -8.54 -13.83 -4.27
CA TYR A 23 -7.58 -13.18 -5.13
C TYR A 23 -7.50 -13.93 -6.48
N ILE A 24 -7.53 -13.18 -7.59
CA ILE A 24 -7.54 -13.74 -8.95
C ILE A 24 -6.31 -13.26 -9.70
N GLU A 25 -5.56 -14.20 -10.28
CA GLU A 25 -4.53 -13.91 -11.26
C GLU A 25 -5.05 -14.26 -12.65
N ASP A 26 -5.35 -13.24 -13.42
CA ASP A 26 -5.78 -13.31 -14.81
C ASP A 26 -4.92 -12.40 -15.68
N TYR A 27 -4.23 -13.00 -16.63
CA TYR A 27 -3.30 -12.26 -17.50
C TYR A 27 -3.77 -12.18 -18.95
N ARG A 28 -5.03 -12.59 -19.25
CA ARG A 28 -5.58 -12.63 -20.62
C ARG A 28 -5.52 -11.29 -21.33
N ASN A 29 -5.94 -10.24 -20.65
CA ASN A 29 -6.13 -8.90 -21.21
C ASN A 29 -5.19 -7.87 -20.57
N LEU A 30 -3.99 -8.29 -20.20
CA LEU A 30 -3.04 -7.50 -19.43
C LEU A 30 -2.79 -6.11 -20.03
N GLU A 31 -2.58 -6.02 -21.35
CA GLU A 31 -2.31 -4.75 -22.03
C GLU A 31 -3.54 -3.84 -22.05
N GLU A 32 -4.73 -4.42 -22.28
CA GLU A 32 -5.98 -3.66 -22.36
C GLU A 32 -6.41 -3.14 -20.98
N GLU A 33 -6.23 -3.95 -19.94
CA GLU A 33 -6.52 -3.58 -18.55
C GLU A 33 -5.54 -2.54 -18.01
N THR A 34 -4.25 -2.70 -18.28
CA THR A 34 -3.23 -1.74 -17.90
C THR A 34 -3.49 -0.38 -18.53
N TRP A 35 -3.91 -0.36 -19.79
CA TRP A 35 -4.30 0.88 -20.47
C TRP A 35 -5.55 1.52 -19.85
N LYS A 36 -6.56 0.73 -19.51
CA LYS A 36 -7.81 1.23 -18.89
C LYS A 36 -7.61 1.77 -17.48
N ILE A 37 -6.71 1.15 -16.69
CA ILE A 37 -6.51 1.49 -15.28
C ILE A 37 -5.52 2.63 -15.10
N ALA A 38 -4.41 2.61 -15.84
CA ALA A 38 -3.28 3.47 -15.55
C ALA A 38 -2.86 4.41 -16.71
N ASN A 39 -3.43 4.27 -17.92
CA ASN A 39 -2.98 4.98 -19.12
C ASN A 39 -1.45 4.83 -19.36
N ILE A 40 -0.87 3.67 -19.02
CA ILE A 40 0.57 3.42 -19.09
C ILE A 40 0.83 2.29 -20.09
N ASP A 41 1.77 2.51 -21.01
CA ASP A 41 2.25 1.49 -21.96
C ASP A 41 3.37 0.61 -21.36
N LEU A 42 3.80 0.89 -20.13
CA LEU A 42 4.92 0.20 -19.49
C LEU A 42 4.39 -0.93 -18.61
N ILE A 43 4.50 -2.15 -19.12
CA ILE A 43 4.16 -3.39 -18.40
C ILE A 43 5.47 -4.06 -18.03
N ASP A 44 5.55 -4.59 -16.80
CA ASP A 44 6.71 -5.36 -16.34
C ASP A 44 6.96 -6.56 -17.27
N GLU A 45 8.20 -6.73 -17.71
CA GLU A 45 8.59 -7.81 -18.62
C GLU A 45 8.31 -9.21 -18.05
N GLU A 46 8.31 -9.36 -16.73
CA GLU A 46 7.97 -10.63 -16.07
C GLU A 46 6.47 -10.94 -16.18
N LEU A 47 5.60 -9.92 -16.12
CA LEU A 47 4.16 -10.10 -16.34
C LEU A 47 3.85 -10.48 -17.80
N LEU A 48 4.60 -9.91 -18.74
CA LEU A 48 4.44 -10.25 -20.16
C LEU A 48 4.81 -11.72 -20.50
N LYS A 49 5.63 -12.36 -19.67
CA LYS A 49 6.05 -13.76 -19.80
C LYS A 49 5.07 -14.75 -19.18
N LYS A 50 4.05 -14.27 -18.44
CA LYS A 50 3.05 -15.14 -17.79
C LYS A 50 2.21 -15.89 -18.82
N ASP A 51 1.83 -17.12 -18.47
CA ASP A 51 0.96 -17.95 -19.30
C ASP A 51 -0.47 -17.38 -19.32
N ARG A 52 -0.89 -16.88 -20.45
CA ARG A 52 -2.20 -16.23 -20.64
C ARG A 52 -3.35 -17.22 -20.88
N THR A 53 -3.04 -18.51 -21.01
CA THR A 53 -4.04 -19.56 -21.18
C THR A 53 -4.55 -20.12 -19.86
N LYS A 54 -3.90 -19.72 -18.76
CA LYS A 54 -4.19 -20.17 -17.40
C LYS A 54 -4.58 -19.02 -16.51
N GLY A 55 -5.42 -19.33 -15.52
CA GLY A 55 -5.77 -18.45 -14.44
C GLY A 55 -5.63 -19.11 -13.08
N PHE A 56 -5.39 -18.31 -12.06
CA PHE A 56 -5.28 -18.79 -10.68
C PHE A 56 -6.28 -18.06 -9.81
N ILE A 57 -7.00 -18.83 -9.00
CA ILE A 57 -7.89 -18.29 -7.98
C ILE A 57 -7.35 -18.74 -6.63
N HIS A 58 -7.01 -17.79 -5.79
CA HIS A 58 -6.49 -18.00 -4.46
C HIS A 58 -7.60 -17.80 -3.45
N ILE A 59 -7.81 -18.79 -2.61
CA ILE A 59 -8.77 -18.79 -1.51
C ILE A 59 -7.98 -18.96 -0.23
N TYR A 60 -8.20 -18.06 0.73
CA TYR A 60 -7.56 -18.10 2.03
C TYR A 60 -8.57 -18.57 3.06
N ILE A 61 -8.20 -19.58 3.83
CA ILE A 61 -9.06 -20.18 4.85
C ILE A 61 -8.33 -20.03 6.19
N PRO A 62 -8.96 -19.42 7.21
CA PRO A 62 -8.39 -19.27 8.54
C PRO A 62 -8.05 -20.62 9.19
N GLU A 63 -7.08 -20.62 10.12
CA GLU A 63 -6.62 -21.85 10.79
C GLU A 63 -7.71 -22.52 11.65
N ASP A 64 -8.69 -21.77 12.12
CA ASP A 64 -9.82 -22.25 12.92
C ASP A 64 -10.95 -22.85 12.07
N GLU A 65 -10.87 -22.75 10.75
CA GLU A 65 -11.80 -23.38 9.80
C GLU A 65 -11.19 -24.63 9.18
N ASN A 66 -12.08 -25.55 8.73
CA ASN A 66 -11.65 -26.81 8.12
C ASN A 66 -11.42 -26.65 6.60
N PRO A 67 -10.16 -26.57 6.13
CA PRO A 67 -9.90 -26.38 4.71
C PRO A 67 -10.39 -27.55 3.82
N SER A 68 -10.53 -28.75 4.38
CA SER A 68 -10.98 -29.93 3.63
C SER A 68 -12.44 -29.81 3.16
N GLU A 69 -13.29 -29.15 3.94
CA GLU A 69 -14.69 -28.92 3.59
C GLU A 69 -14.82 -27.93 2.42
N ALA A 70 -14.10 -26.82 2.50
CA ALA A 70 -14.06 -25.80 1.45
C ALA A 70 -13.50 -26.38 0.13
N VAL A 71 -12.44 -27.18 0.20
CA VAL A 71 -11.84 -27.84 -0.96
C VAL A 71 -12.80 -28.86 -1.59
N SER A 72 -13.49 -29.65 -0.77
CA SER A 72 -14.48 -30.63 -1.26
C SER A 72 -15.62 -29.92 -1.96
N TYR A 73 -16.18 -28.89 -1.35
CA TYR A 73 -17.27 -28.09 -1.94
C TYR A 73 -16.83 -27.45 -3.27
N LEU A 74 -15.67 -26.79 -3.28
CA LEU A 74 -15.13 -26.18 -4.50
C LEU A 74 -14.92 -27.20 -5.62
N SER A 75 -14.32 -28.34 -5.30
CA SER A 75 -14.05 -29.42 -6.26
C SER A 75 -15.33 -29.99 -6.86
N GLU A 76 -16.35 -30.26 -6.03
CA GLU A 76 -17.66 -30.76 -6.50
C GLU A 76 -18.36 -29.75 -7.41
N ARG A 77 -18.32 -28.47 -7.05
CA ARG A 77 -18.95 -27.41 -7.85
C ARG A 77 -18.27 -27.18 -9.19
N LEU A 78 -16.93 -27.11 -9.19
CA LEU A 78 -16.15 -26.97 -10.44
C LEU A 78 -16.39 -28.19 -11.37
N LYS A 79 -16.47 -29.39 -10.80
CA LYS A 79 -16.79 -30.61 -11.57
C LYS A 79 -18.20 -30.57 -12.12
N ALA A 80 -19.18 -30.13 -11.38
CA ALA A 80 -20.58 -30.00 -11.83
C ALA A 80 -20.72 -29.04 -13.02
N GLU A 81 -19.92 -27.99 -13.06
CA GLU A 81 -19.87 -27.02 -14.16
C GLU A 81 -18.92 -27.44 -15.30
N ASN A 82 -18.33 -28.63 -15.23
CA ASN A 82 -17.32 -29.16 -16.18
C ASN A 82 -16.09 -28.23 -16.34
N ILE A 83 -15.65 -27.56 -15.28
CA ILE A 83 -14.46 -26.71 -15.28
C ILE A 83 -13.23 -27.56 -14.90
N PRO A 84 -12.29 -27.80 -15.86
CA PRO A 84 -11.04 -28.47 -15.55
C PRO A 84 -10.22 -27.67 -14.58
N ASN A 85 -9.77 -28.29 -13.50
CA ASN A 85 -9.06 -27.58 -12.46
C ASN A 85 -7.94 -28.42 -11.84
N LYS A 86 -6.98 -27.72 -11.22
CA LYS A 86 -5.96 -28.29 -10.35
C LYS A 86 -5.99 -27.50 -9.04
N ILE A 87 -6.28 -28.17 -7.94
CA ILE A 87 -6.30 -27.56 -6.60
C ILE A 87 -5.02 -27.98 -5.90
N ASP A 88 -4.24 -26.98 -5.51
CA ASP A 88 -3.04 -27.13 -4.68
C ASP A 88 -3.32 -26.51 -3.30
N LEU A 89 -2.99 -27.23 -2.23
CA LEU A 89 -3.10 -26.75 -0.86
C LEU A 89 -1.72 -26.40 -0.33
N SER A 90 -1.59 -25.21 0.20
CA SER A 90 -0.39 -24.80 0.91
C SER A 90 -0.77 -24.13 2.23
N VAL A 91 0.01 -24.35 3.26
CA VAL A 91 -0.15 -23.63 4.53
C VAL A 91 0.64 -22.34 4.42
N CYS A 92 -0.07 -21.21 4.36
CA CYS A 92 0.55 -19.91 4.59
C CYS A 92 0.66 -19.72 6.11
N LYS A 93 1.85 -19.81 6.65
CA LYS A 93 2.04 -19.36 8.04
C LYS A 93 1.85 -17.86 8.06
N ASN A 94 1.05 -17.35 9.01
CA ASN A 94 0.87 -15.90 9.19
C ASN A 94 2.22 -15.17 9.32
N GLU A 95 3.22 -15.81 9.93
CA GLU A 95 4.58 -15.30 10.05
C GLU A 95 5.28 -15.09 8.69
N ASP A 96 5.02 -15.95 7.71
CA ASP A 96 5.62 -15.82 6.36
C ASP A 96 4.94 -14.71 5.57
N TRP A 97 3.64 -14.50 5.76
CA TRP A 97 2.91 -13.43 5.10
C TRP A 97 3.21 -12.06 5.73
N GLU A 98 3.26 -11.98 7.05
CA GLU A 98 3.62 -10.76 7.79
C GLU A 98 5.06 -10.30 7.54
N ASN A 99 5.95 -11.21 7.16
CA ASN A 99 7.37 -10.88 6.97
C ASN A 99 7.82 -10.80 5.51
N ASN A 100 7.23 -11.57 4.60
CA ASN A 100 7.63 -11.56 3.17
C ASN A 100 7.46 -10.20 2.50
N TRP A 101 6.41 -9.44 2.83
CA TRP A 101 6.24 -8.10 2.29
C TRP A 101 7.32 -7.12 2.77
N LYS A 102 7.92 -7.33 3.95
CA LYS A 102 8.99 -6.51 4.50
C LYS A 102 10.25 -6.55 3.65
N GLU A 103 10.52 -7.66 2.96
CA GLU A 103 11.69 -7.80 2.08
C GLU A 103 11.63 -6.88 0.86
N TYR A 104 10.43 -6.48 0.44
CA TYR A 104 10.23 -5.58 -0.69
C TYR A 104 10.44 -4.09 -0.32
N PHE A 105 10.43 -3.77 0.98
CA PHE A 105 10.64 -2.40 1.43
C PHE A 105 12.13 -2.16 1.73
N LYS A 106 12.77 -1.41 0.84
CA LYS A 106 14.17 -1.00 0.98
C LYS A 106 14.24 0.49 1.30
N PRO A 107 15.31 0.95 1.97
CA PRO A 107 15.56 2.37 2.11
C PRO A 107 15.56 3.08 0.77
N LEU A 108 14.88 4.22 0.70
CA LEU A 108 14.63 4.96 -0.53
C LEU A 108 15.12 6.40 -0.41
N LYS A 109 16.06 6.79 -1.26
CA LYS A 109 16.52 8.18 -1.36
C LYS A 109 15.56 8.97 -2.25
N ILE A 110 15.05 10.09 -1.76
CA ILE A 110 14.13 10.98 -2.48
C ILE A 110 14.75 12.38 -2.55
N GLY A 111 14.70 13.00 -3.73
CA GLY A 111 15.32 14.27 -3.95
C GLY A 111 16.80 14.29 -3.50
N ASP A 112 17.25 15.41 -2.93
CA ASP A 112 18.63 15.56 -2.46
C ASP A 112 18.75 15.41 -0.93
N LYS A 113 17.64 15.56 -0.16
CA LYS A 113 17.71 15.73 1.30
C LYS A 113 17.01 14.65 2.11
N LEU A 114 16.21 13.78 1.51
CA LEU A 114 15.40 12.81 2.23
C LEU A 114 15.85 11.37 1.98
N LEU A 115 15.90 10.58 3.04
CA LEU A 115 16.01 9.13 3.02
C LEU A 115 14.83 8.55 3.80
N ILE A 116 14.01 7.76 3.16
CA ILE A 116 12.91 7.03 3.81
C ILE A 116 13.40 5.62 4.12
N ARG A 117 13.18 5.17 5.35
CA ARG A 117 13.48 3.80 5.73
C ARG A 117 12.33 3.14 6.49
N PRO A 118 12.08 1.84 6.29
CA PRO A 118 11.25 1.05 7.19
C PRO A 118 11.87 0.97 8.59
N LEU A 119 11.05 0.89 9.63
CA LEU A 119 11.51 0.85 11.02
C LEU A 119 12.43 -0.33 11.34
N TRP A 120 12.25 -1.47 10.68
CA TRP A 120 13.04 -2.70 10.91
C TRP A 120 14.38 -2.74 10.19
N ILE A 121 14.74 -1.73 9.38
CA ILE A 121 16.03 -1.67 8.69
C ILE A 121 16.92 -0.67 9.38
N ASP A 122 17.94 -1.16 10.09
CA ASP A 122 18.94 -0.33 10.77
C ASP A 122 20.23 -0.16 9.97
N ASP A 123 20.52 -1.09 9.07
CA ASP A 123 21.70 -1.02 8.18
C ASP A 123 21.31 -0.40 6.83
N TYR A 124 21.69 0.87 6.62
CA TYR A 124 21.43 1.61 5.39
C TYR A 124 22.51 2.66 5.11
N ASP A 125 22.75 2.92 3.83
CA ASP A 125 23.71 3.96 3.40
C ASP A 125 23.08 5.36 3.46
N ASN A 126 23.62 6.20 4.35
CA ASN A 126 23.33 7.63 4.45
C ASN A 126 24.63 8.47 4.44
N SER A 127 25.57 8.09 3.60
CA SER A 127 26.86 8.79 3.45
C SER A 127 26.72 10.24 2.97
N ASP A 128 25.59 10.56 2.33
CA ASP A 128 25.21 11.90 1.86
C ASP A 128 24.44 12.73 2.90
N ASN A 129 24.35 12.27 4.15
CA ASN A 129 23.77 13.00 5.29
C ASN A 129 22.33 13.52 5.07
N ARG A 130 21.46 12.71 4.49
CA ARG A 130 20.05 13.03 4.30
C ARG A 130 19.28 13.00 5.62
N ALA A 131 18.23 13.79 5.72
CA ALA A 131 17.27 13.66 6.79
C ALA A 131 16.58 12.28 6.69
N VAL A 132 16.53 11.54 7.78
CA VAL A 132 15.99 10.18 7.80
C VAL A 132 14.55 10.22 8.28
N LEU A 133 13.63 9.73 7.43
CA LEU A 133 12.25 9.49 7.76
C LEU A 133 12.05 7.99 8.00
N SER A 134 11.81 7.62 9.23
CA SER A 134 11.50 6.25 9.61
C SER A 134 9.99 6.03 9.55
N ILE A 135 9.53 4.97 8.88
CA ILE A 135 8.11 4.71 8.70
C ILE A 135 7.80 3.24 9.01
N GLU A 136 6.67 3.02 9.67
CA GLU A 136 6.04 1.71 9.68
C GLU A 136 5.12 1.63 8.45
N PRO A 137 5.49 0.87 7.41
CA PRO A 137 4.65 0.64 6.26
C PRO A 137 3.53 -0.33 6.66
N GLY A 138 2.54 0.16 7.38
CA GLY A 138 1.38 -0.61 7.80
C GLY A 138 0.30 -0.67 6.73
N LEU A 139 -0.94 -0.83 7.16
CA LEU A 139 -2.13 -0.88 6.30
C LEU A 139 -2.49 0.50 5.70
N ALA A 140 -1.86 1.59 6.17
CA ALA A 140 -2.12 2.93 5.64
C ALA A 140 -1.32 3.19 4.35
N PHE A 141 -1.97 3.84 3.38
CA PHE A 141 -1.33 4.28 2.14
C PHE A 141 -0.21 5.31 2.43
N GLY A 142 0.84 5.33 1.59
CA GLY A 142 1.92 6.32 1.71
C GLY A 142 3.21 5.75 2.29
N THR A 143 3.76 4.71 1.67
CA THR A 143 5.07 4.13 2.05
C THR A 143 6.27 4.81 1.39
N GLY A 144 6.02 5.81 0.53
CA GLY A 144 7.06 6.51 -0.24
C GLY A 144 7.44 5.85 -1.56
N GLY A 145 7.05 4.60 -1.80
CA GLY A 145 7.39 3.87 -3.03
C GLY A 145 6.65 4.34 -4.29
N HIS A 146 5.42 4.85 -4.13
CA HIS A 146 4.60 5.27 -5.26
C HIS A 146 5.13 6.57 -5.89
N ASN A 147 5.08 6.67 -7.23
CA ASN A 147 5.61 7.82 -7.95
C ASN A 147 4.96 9.16 -7.57
N THR A 148 3.66 9.17 -7.27
CA THR A 148 2.96 10.38 -6.81
C THR A 148 3.49 10.86 -5.46
N THR A 149 3.76 9.95 -4.53
CA THR A 149 4.35 10.28 -3.23
C THR A 149 5.76 10.84 -3.39
N LYS A 150 6.58 10.27 -4.27
CA LYS A 150 7.92 10.79 -4.59
C LYS A 150 7.86 12.21 -5.12
N LEU A 151 6.99 12.48 -6.09
CA LEU A 151 6.80 13.82 -6.66
C LEU A 151 6.35 14.85 -5.62
N CYS A 152 5.45 14.46 -4.71
CA CYS A 152 5.03 15.32 -3.60
C CYS A 152 6.19 15.61 -2.65
N LEU A 153 6.99 14.60 -2.29
CA LEU A 153 8.14 14.76 -1.40
C LEU A 153 9.24 15.65 -2.01
N GLU A 154 9.55 15.47 -3.30
CA GLU A 154 10.48 16.35 -4.03
C GLU A 154 9.96 17.78 -4.13
N SER A 155 8.66 17.95 -4.30
CA SER A 155 8.02 19.27 -4.29
C SER A 155 8.10 19.91 -2.91
N LEU A 156 7.82 19.17 -1.84
CA LEU A 156 7.94 19.65 -0.47
C LEU A 156 9.37 20.06 -0.15
N GLU A 157 10.39 19.30 -0.57
CA GLU A 157 11.81 19.65 -0.40
C GLU A 157 12.14 21.03 -1.02
N LYS A 158 11.48 21.35 -2.14
CA LYS A 158 11.68 22.61 -2.87
C LYS A 158 10.93 23.79 -2.24
N TYR A 159 9.68 23.57 -1.79
CA TYR A 159 8.77 24.64 -1.39
C TYR A 159 8.73 24.89 0.11
N VAL A 160 8.95 23.87 0.95
CA VAL A 160 9.02 24.04 2.41
C VAL A 160 10.28 24.82 2.77
N LYS A 161 10.12 25.85 3.59
CA LYS A 161 11.21 26.68 4.11
C LYS A 161 11.22 26.56 5.64
N LYS A 162 12.35 26.92 6.24
CA LYS A 162 12.45 26.98 7.70
C LYS A 162 11.37 27.90 8.26
N GLY A 163 10.58 27.37 9.19
CA GLY A 163 9.48 28.09 9.81
C GLY A 163 8.15 28.04 9.04
N SER A 164 8.07 27.32 7.93
CA SER A 164 6.80 27.13 7.19
C SER A 164 5.77 26.36 8.01
N SER A 165 4.50 26.70 7.80
CA SER A 165 3.35 25.92 8.23
C SER A 165 2.82 25.06 7.07
N VAL A 166 2.58 23.77 7.29
CA VAL A 166 2.17 22.83 6.27
C VAL A 166 0.84 22.16 6.63
N LEU A 167 -0.06 22.07 5.66
CA LEU A 167 -1.27 21.28 5.74
C LEU A 167 -1.16 20.10 4.75
N ASP A 168 -1.44 18.91 5.24
CA ASP A 168 -1.43 17.66 4.48
C ASP A 168 -2.84 17.05 4.50
N THR A 169 -3.55 17.12 3.38
CA THR A 169 -4.93 16.65 3.25
C THR A 169 -4.94 15.25 2.63
N GLY A 170 -5.59 14.28 3.30
CA GLY A 170 -5.47 12.87 2.99
C GLY A 170 -4.09 12.36 3.38
N CYS A 171 -3.68 12.60 4.64
CA CYS A 171 -2.29 12.41 5.07
C CYS A 171 -1.84 10.94 5.12
N GLY A 172 -2.78 9.97 5.14
CA GLY A 172 -2.47 8.54 5.18
C GLY A 172 -1.51 8.19 6.31
N SER A 173 -0.33 7.70 5.97
CA SER A 173 0.75 7.38 6.93
C SER A 173 1.40 8.60 7.60
N GLY A 174 1.07 9.84 7.16
CA GLY A 174 1.69 11.08 7.60
C GLY A 174 3.03 11.40 6.94
N ILE A 175 3.42 10.65 5.91
CA ILE A 175 4.74 10.77 5.28
C ILE A 175 5.05 12.18 4.77
N LEU A 176 4.09 12.86 4.14
CA LEU A 176 4.30 14.22 3.61
C LEU A 176 4.41 15.24 4.74
N SER A 177 3.57 15.11 5.77
CA SER A 177 3.63 15.95 6.98
C SER A 177 4.97 15.83 7.68
N ILE A 178 5.44 14.59 7.94
CA ILE A 178 6.70 14.31 8.64
C ILE A 178 7.90 14.79 7.82
N ALA A 179 7.89 14.51 6.51
CA ALA A 179 8.94 15.01 5.61
C ALA A 179 9.03 16.54 5.64
N SER A 180 7.89 17.23 5.68
CA SER A 180 7.86 18.70 5.78
C SER A 180 8.54 19.21 7.04
N LEU A 181 8.32 18.57 8.18
CA LEU A 181 9.00 18.91 9.44
C LEU A 181 10.50 18.64 9.34
N LEU A 182 10.91 17.53 8.75
CA LEU A 182 12.32 17.23 8.50
C LEU A 182 12.99 18.24 7.56
N PHE A 183 12.24 18.83 6.63
CA PHE A 183 12.74 19.91 5.76
C PHE A 183 12.77 21.28 6.44
N GLY A 184 12.30 21.39 7.70
CA GLY A 184 12.39 22.59 8.51
C GLY A 184 11.08 23.37 8.67
N ALA A 185 9.93 22.76 8.34
CA ALA A 185 8.66 23.36 8.73
C ALA A 185 8.58 23.49 10.26
N GLU A 186 7.99 24.57 10.75
CA GLU A 186 7.73 24.80 12.18
C GLU A 186 6.52 23.99 12.65
N LYS A 187 5.55 23.79 11.74
CA LYS A 187 4.30 23.12 12.05
C LYS A 187 3.78 22.33 10.84
N ALA A 188 3.30 21.12 11.09
CA ALA A 188 2.54 20.34 10.13
C ALA A 188 1.21 19.88 10.72
N VAL A 189 0.14 19.98 9.93
CA VAL A 189 -1.19 19.46 10.26
C VAL A 189 -1.57 18.44 9.22
N GLY A 190 -1.72 17.19 9.64
CA GLY A 190 -2.25 16.11 8.81
C GLY A 190 -3.75 15.93 9.04
N VAL A 191 -4.50 15.69 7.98
CA VAL A 191 -5.93 15.38 8.07
C VAL A 191 -6.22 14.14 7.24
N ASP A 192 -6.94 13.19 7.83
CA ASP A 192 -7.43 12.03 7.11
C ASP A 192 -8.83 11.66 7.58
N ILE A 193 -9.64 11.08 6.71
CA ILE A 193 -10.99 10.63 7.03
C ILE A 193 -10.97 9.28 7.76
N ASP A 194 -9.94 8.48 7.55
CA ASP A 194 -9.77 7.16 8.15
C ASP A 194 -9.09 7.28 9.52
N GLU A 195 -9.75 6.82 10.56
CA GLU A 195 -9.22 6.79 11.93
C GLU A 195 -7.94 5.93 12.06
N LEU A 196 -7.82 4.87 11.26
CA LEU A 196 -6.63 4.04 11.23
C LEU A 196 -5.44 4.80 10.64
N ALA A 197 -5.66 5.52 9.55
CA ALA A 197 -4.64 6.39 8.96
C ALA A 197 -4.18 7.47 9.97
N VAL A 198 -5.13 8.12 10.65
CA VAL A 198 -4.83 9.12 11.70
C VAL A 198 -3.98 8.53 12.83
N LYS A 199 -4.30 7.32 13.28
CA LYS A 199 -3.52 6.61 14.30
C LYS A 199 -2.10 6.34 13.80
N THR A 200 -1.98 5.77 12.60
CA THR A 200 -0.69 5.45 11.97
C THR A 200 0.17 6.69 11.77
N ALA A 201 -0.42 7.79 11.28
CA ALA A 201 0.29 9.06 11.10
C ALA A 201 0.86 9.61 12.42
N ARG A 202 0.09 9.52 13.52
CA ARG A 202 0.56 9.93 14.85
C ARG A 202 1.70 9.05 15.35
N GLU A 203 1.61 7.73 15.15
CA GLU A 203 2.65 6.78 15.54
C GLU A 203 3.94 7.04 14.75
N ASN A 204 3.85 7.20 13.44
CA ASN A 204 4.98 7.55 12.59
C ASN A 204 5.60 8.91 12.98
N GLY A 205 4.77 9.90 13.33
CA GLY A 205 5.25 11.18 13.85
C GLY A 205 6.14 11.01 15.09
N ARG A 206 5.66 10.24 16.08
CA ARG A 206 6.41 9.97 17.33
C ARG A 206 7.73 9.26 17.08
N VAL A 207 7.74 8.29 16.17
CA VAL A 207 8.96 7.56 15.77
C VAL A 207 10.02 8.51 15.21
N ASN A 208 9.59 9.57 14.51
CA ASN A 208 10.47 10.58 13.94
C ASN A 208 10.73 11.78 14.89
N GLY A 209 10.27 11.70 16.14
CA GLY A 209 10.50 12.71 17.16
C GLY A 209 9.52 13.88 17.12
N PHE A 210 8.42 13.76 16.37
CA PHE A 210 7.40 14.81 16.24
C PHE A 210 6.10 14.46 16.95
N SER A 211 5.54 15.44 17.63
CA SER A 211 4.25 15.35 18.32
C SER A 211 3.62 16.75 18.42
N GLU A 212 2.46 16.86 19.06
CA GLU A 212 1.89 18.19 19.34
C GLU A 212 2.81 19.03 20.23
N PRO A 213 2.91 20.33 19.93
CA PRO A 213 2.12 21.12 18.99
C PRO A 213 2.69 21.21 17.56
N GLU A 214 3.87 20.67 17.29
CA GLU A 214 4.56 20.76 16.01
C GLU A 214 3.90 19.90 14.94
N TYR A 215 3.43 18.73 15.34
CA TYR A 215 2.73 17.79 14.49
C TYR A 215 1.36 17.42 15.06
N THR A 216 0.31 17.91 14.41
CA THR A 216 -1.08 17.62 14.77
C THR A 216 -1.72 16.77 13.69
N VAL A 217 -2.42 15.70 14.06
CA VAL A 217 -3.18 14.87 13.11
C VAL A 217 -4.65 14.83 13.53
N ILE A 218 -5.54 15.15 12.59
CA ILE A 218 -6.98 15.32 12.81
C ILE A 218 -7.76 14.31 11.97
N CYS A 219 -8.71 13.62 12.58
CA CYS A 219 -9.70 12.85 11.83
C CYS A 219 -10.77 13.81 11.28
N GLY A 220 -10.87 13.92 9.96
CA GLY A 220 -11.78 14.83 9.28
C GLY A 220 -11.76 14.68 7.76
N ASN A 221 -12.70 15.35 7.10
CA ASN A 221 -12.77 15.35 5.66
C ASN A 221 -12.02 16.57 5.10
N LEU A 222 -10.93 16.32 4.38
CA LEU A 222 -10.06 17.37 3.82
C LEU A 222 -9.69 18.44 4.87
N ALA A 223 -10.17 19.68 4.69
CA ALA A 223 -9.84 20.81 5.56
C ALA A 223 -11.00 21.25 6.48
N ASP A 224 -12.09 20.49 6.58
CA ASP A 224 -13.33 20.90 7.26
C ASP A 224 -13.12 21.30 8.74
N LYS A 225 -12.16 20.66 9.40
CA LYS A 225 -11.82 20.92 10.82
C LYS A 225 -10.57 21.75 11.00
N VAL A 226 -10.00 22.26 9.92
CA VAL A 226 -8.76 23.04 9.96
C VAL A 226 -9.07 24.53 9.84
N THR A 227 -8.47 25.32 10.69
CA THR A 227 -8.60 26.79 10.67
C THR A 227 -7.23 27.44 10.52
N GLY A 228 -7.20 28.61 9.91
CA GLY A 228 -5.96 29.38 9.73
C GLY A 228 -5.47 29.36 8.28
N LYS A 229 -4.22 29.78 8.12
CA LYS A 229 -3.51 29.82 6.84
C LYS A 229 -2.25 28.97 6.93
N PHE A 230 -1.89 28.37 5.84
CA PHE A 230 -0.69 27.55 5.69
C PHE A 230 0.17 28.10 4.54
N ASP A 231 1.48 27.99 4.69
CA ASP A 231 2.42 28.41 3.67
C ASP A 231 2.47 27.39 2.52
N VAL A 232 2.28 26.11 2.86
CA VAL A 232 2.24 25.00 1.90
C VAL A 232 1.05 24.09 2.21
N VAL A 233 0.35 23.66 1.16
CA VAL A 233 -0.70 22.65 1.26
C VAL A 233 -0.33 21.50 0.33
N ALA A 234 -0.27 20.30 0.87
CA ALA A 234 -0.07 19.04 0.13
C ALA A 234 -1.37 18.25 0.08
N ALA A 235 -1.61 17.60 -1.03
CA ALA A 235 -2.71 16.65 -1.24
C ALA A 235 -2.25 15.55 -2.21
N ASN A 236 -2.22 14.33 -1.74
CA ASN A 236 -1.92 13.14 -2.55
C ASN A 236 -3.02 12.10 -2.27
N ILE A 237 -4.16 12.29 -2.93
CA ILE A 237 -5.42 11.58 -2.69
C ILE A 237 -5.71 10.66 -3.86
#